data_23a76e9f8013a0d1308ffd31635725e6
#
_entry.id   23a76e9f8013a0d1308ffd31635725e6
#
_cell.length_a   1.000
_cell.length_b   1.000
_cell.length_c   1.000
_cell.angle_alpha   90.00
_cell.angle_beta   90.00
_cell.angle_gamma   90.00
#
_symmetry.space_group_name_H-M   'P 1'
#
loop_
_entity.id
_entity.type
_entity.pdbx_description
1 polymer ?
#
loop_
_entity_poly.entity_id
_entity_poly.type
_entity_poly.pdbx_seq_one_letter_code
_entity_poly.pdbx_strand_id
1 'polypeptide(L)'
;MFQHSAFSLTPVMKIPTVNSQQFDLHWRGTLADYVTAIAWSPDGQTLAVSDAAGEVMLWHSDKEFDTLQASNSTSLDCIAFSWDGQFLAVGGQDGRVKVWRWRENELIATLENAPAWVDKLAWSPTRNQLAFSLGRYVQVWDADTSNIEVTLNFDNSSVLGIDWCPNGQYLAIAGYQGVKIWHTQDWNEDPDLIAIPSASVAIAWSTDGKYLAAGNMDRTITVVEMLNLTSLQNSYPWVMRGFPGKIRHLAWSDAQTQLDALLLASSSIEGIVVWEQADDNLGWDSRLLHKHTGVVQAIAFQPGSCLLASAAEDGWLCLWHKGKHLAQILDHAKSGLSCLAWHPQGRQIAAGSQEGELLIWSKATRGEGFGRR
;
A
#
# COMPACT_ATOMS: atom_id res chain seq x y z
N MET A 1 13.60 -56.77 36.90
CA MET A 1 14.44 -56.41 35.71
C MET A 1 13.69 -55.31 34.99
N PHE A 2 14.08 -54.07 35.24
CA PHE A 2 13.49 -52.91 34.52
C PHE A 2 14.56 -52.43 33.53
N GLN A 3 14.21 -52.49 32.23
CA GLN A 3 15.05 -51.92 31.16
C GLN A 3 14.81 -50.41 31.08
N HIS A 4 15.85 -49.64 31.25
CA HIS A 4 15.88 -48.21 30.93
C HIS A 4 16.02 -48.03 29.42
N SER A 5 15.00 -47.44 28.77
CA SER A 5 15.10 -46.95 27.40
C SER A 5 15.71 -45.54 27.43
N ALA A 6 16.85 -45.41 26.79
CA ALA A 6 17.54 -44.12 26.58
C ALA A 6 16.78 -43.25 25.57
N PHE A 7 16.41 -42.04 25.98
CA PHE A 7 15.91 -41.02 25.05
C PHE A 7 17.06 -40.51 24.15
N SER A 8 16.95 -40.76 22.88
CA SER A 8 17.81 -40.19 21.85
C SER A 8 17.45 -38.72 21.63
N LEU A 9 18.37 -37.82 21.93
CA LEU A 9 18.28 -36.41 21.59
C LEU A 9 18.44 -36.26 20.07
N THR A 10 17.34 -35.93 19.39
CA THR A 10 17.39 -35.50 17.97
C THR A 10 18.22 -34.24 17.85
N PRO A 11 19.13 -34.13 16.88
CA PRO A 11 19.93 -32.94 16.71
C PRO A 11 19.05 -31.78 16.26
N VAL A 12 19.19 -30.64 16.96
CA VAL A 12 18.56 -29.37 16.57
C VAL A 12 19.05 -29.05 15.14
N MET A 13 18.15 -29.13 14.17
CA MET A 13 18.42 -28.66 12.81
C MET A 13 18.82 -27.19 12.89
N LYS A 14 20.07 -26.91 12.52
CA LYS A 14 20.50 -25.54 12.22
C LYS A 14 19.65 -25.04 11.08
N ILE A 15 18.79 -24.06 11.36
CA ILE A 15 18.07 -23.30 10.33
C ILE A 15 19.13 -22.71 9.41
N PRO A 16 19.11 -22.97 8.10
CA PRO A 16 20.06 -22.35 7.19
C PRO A 16 19.86 -20.84 7.28
N THR A 17 20.91 -20.11 7.60
CA THR A 17 20.94 -18.66 7.51
C THR A 17 20.75 -18.30 6.04
N VAL A 18 19.51 -18.03 5.66
CA VAL A 18 19.19 -17.44 4.38
C VAL A 18 19.92 -16.12 4.34
N ASN A 19 20.62 -15.87 3.25
CA ASN A 19 21.33 -14.62 2.96
C ASN A 19 20.29 -13.49 2.81
N SER A 20 19.61 -13.11 3.92
CA SER A 20 18.57 -12.11 3.95
C SER A 20 19.21 -10.74 3.79
N GLN A 21 18.65 -9.94 2.90
CA GLN A 21 18.96 -8.52 2.83
C GLN A 21 18.67 -7.94 4.21
N GLN A 22 19.69 -7.39 4.85
CA GLN A 22 19.55 -6.77 6.15
C GLN A 22 19.32 -5.27 5.94
N PHE A 23 18.45 -4.68 6.75
CA PHE A 23 18.17 -3.26 6.77
C PHE A 23 18.58 -2.70 8.14
N ASP A 24 19.31 -1.59 8.13
CA ASP A 24 19.73 -0.89 9.32
C ASP A 24 19.07 0.49 9.37
N LEU A 25 18.78 1.01 10.57
CA LEU A 25 18.25 2.34 10.75
C LEU A 25 19.23 3.36 10.16
N HIS A 26 18.77 4.08 9.15
CA HIS A 26 19.56 5.07 8.43
C HIS A 26 19.29 6.48 8.95
N TRP A 27 18.02 6.79 9.22
CA TRP A 27 17.61 8.12 9.63
C TRP A 27 16.35 8.09 10.49
N ARG A 28 16.22 9.08 11.39
CA ARG A 28 15.06 9.30 12.24
C ARG A 28 14.79 10.79 12.38
N GLY A 29 13.53 11.17 12.28
CA GLY A 29 13.03 12.52 12.54
C GLY A 29 11.67 12.51 13.20
N THR A 30 11.12 13.70 13.48
CA THR A 30 9.82 13.84 14.15
C THR A 30 9.04 14.99 13.51
N LEU A 31 7.79 14.74 13.17
CA LEU A 31 6.78 15.71 12.75
C LEU A 31 6.02 16.23 13.97
N ALA A 32 5.13 17.19 13.76
CA ALA A 32 4.36 17.82 14.82
C ALA A 32 3.30 16.90 15.45
N ASP A 33 2.75 15.93 14.68
CA ASP A 33 1.67 15.05 15.10
C ASP A 33 1.76 13.68 14.40
N TYR A 34 0.77 12.81 14.63
CA TYR A 34 0.57 11.51 14.04
C TYR A 34 0.87 11.52 12.52
N VAL A 35 1.80 10.69 12.05
CA VAL A 35 2.10 10.57 10.62
C VAL A 35 0.97 9.81 9.93
N THR A 36 0.24 10.48 9.08
CA THR A 36 -0.95 9.93 8.41
C THR A 36 -0.63 9.20 7.13
N ALA A 37 0.27 9.75 6.30
CA ALA A 37 0.66 9.15 5.03
C ALA A 37 2.08 9.53 4.62
N ILE A 38 2.72 8.65 3.86
CA ILE A 38 4.07 8.86 3.29
C ILE A 38 4.12 8.36 1.85
N ALA A 39 4.88 9.04 1.01
CA ALA A 39 5.10 8.65 -0.38
C ALA A 39 6.51 9.00 -0.86
N TRP A 40 7.17 8.07 -1.55
CA TRP A 40 8.43 8.36 -2.25
C TRP A 40 8.17 8.96 -3.61
N SER A 41 9.00 9.95 -3.99
CA SER A 41 9.04 10.40 -5.39
C SER A 41 9.48 9.26 -6.31
N PRO A 42 9.03 9.21 -7.58
CA PRO A 42 9.37 8.12 -8.50
C PRO A 42 10.86 7.93 -8.74
N ASP A 43 11.65 9.00 -8.64
CA ASP A 43 13.11 8.97 -8.73
C ASP A 43 13.79 8.47 -7.43
N GLY A 44 13.02 8.39 -6.32
CA GLY A 44 13.49 7.97 -5.00
C GLY A 44 14.37 8.98 -4.26
N GLN A 45 14.44 10.24 -4.73
CA GLN A 45 15.29 11.24 -4.08
C GLN A 45 14.62 11.96 -2.93
N THR A 46 13.28 11.94 -2.88
CA THR A 46 12.48 12.66 -1.91
C THR A 46 11.40 11.77 -1.32
N LEU A 47 11.20 11.86 -0.02
CA LEU A 47 10.06 11.27 0.69
C LEU A 47 9.15 12.40 1.16
N ALA A 48 7.90 12.42 0.68
CA ALA A 48 6.87 13.31 1.17
C ALA A 48 6.13 12.66 2.34
N VAL A 49 5.82 13.45 3.36
CA VAL A 49 5.19 13.01 4.61
C VAL A 49 4.09 13.98 4.98
N SER A 50 2.93 13.48 5.39
CA SER A 50 1.83 14.28 5.95
C SER A 50 1.47 13.82 7.35
N ASP A 51 0.90 14.73 8.15
CA ASP A 51 0.50 14.46 9.52
C ASP A 51 -0.93 14.90 9.84
N ALA A 52 -1.39 14.57 11.05
CA ALA A 52 -2.71 14.92 11.55
C ALA A 52 -2.83 16.41 11.93
N ALA A 53 -1.74 17.15 12.06
CA ALA A 53 -1.74 18.60 12.25
C ALA A 53 -1.87 19.38 10.93
N GLY A 54 -1.86 18.69 9.78
CA GLY A 54 -1.99 19.30 8.46
C GLY A 54 -0.68 19.78 7.87
N GLU A 55 0.44 19.28 8.37
CA GLU A 55 1.77 19.59 7.85
C GLU A 55 2.14 18.70 6.67
N VAL A 56 2.87 19.23 5.70
CA VAL A 56 3.48 18.47 4.62
C VAL A 56 4.97 18.76 4.60
N MET A 57 5.76 17.72 4.83
CA MET A 57 7.21 17.79 4.88
C MET A 57 7.85 16.96 3.76
N LEU A 58 8.96 17.45 3.24
CA LEU A 58 9.76 16.76 2.24
C LEU A 58 11.12 16.40 2.87
N TRP A 59 11.41 15.10 2.97
CA TRP A 59 12.72 14.63 3.40
C TRP A 59 13.60 14.34 2.16
N HIS A 60 14.84 14.81 2.20
CA HIS A 60 15.86 14.56 1.20
C HIS A 60 17.04 13.83 1.83
N SER A 61 17.66 12.91 1.09
CA SER A 61 18.70 12.01 1.64
C SER A 61 19.95 12.70 2.20
N ASP A 62 20.17 13.96 1.83
CA ASP A 62 21.34 14.77 2.16
C ASP A 62 21.02 16.05 2.95
N LYS A 63 19.73 16.26 3.30
CA LYS A 63 19.25 17.50 3.91
C LYS A 63 18.33 17.24 5.08
N GLU A 64 18.07 18.29 5.84
CA GLU A 64 16.95 18.37 6.78
C GLU A 64 15.62 18.43 6.03
N PHE A 65 14.51 18.37 6.78
CA PHE A 65 13.18 18.54 6.22
C PHE A 65 12.99 19.92 5.59
N ASP A 66 12.42 19.94 4.38
CA ASP A 66 11.81 21.13 3.82
C ASP A 66 10.29 21.12 4.08
N THR A 67 9.72 22.21 4.56
CA THR A 67 8.28 22.34 4.77
C THR A 67 7.61 22.81 3.50
N LEU A 68 6.77 21.97 2.91
CA LEU A 68 5.95 22.35 1.75
C LEU A 68 4.65 23.03 2.19
N GLN A 69 4.03 22.55 3.28
CA GLN A 69 2.88 23.16 3.94
C GLN A 69 3.07 23.13 5.45
N ALA A 70 2.92 24.29 6.09
CA ALA A 70 2.91 24.36 7.54
C ALA A 70 1.58 23.82 8.11
N SER A 71 1.60 23.39 9.37
CA SER A 71 0.43 22.93 10.09
C SER A 71 -0.71 23.94 10.03
N ASN A 72 -1.93 23.44 9.80
CA ASN A 72 -3.17 24.22 9.79
C ASN A 72 -4.24 23.64 10.72
N SER A 73 -3.87 22.69 11.57
CA SER A 73 -4.74 21.99 12.52
C SER A 73 -5.86 21.16 11.87
N THR A 74 -5.70 20.76 10.62
CA THR A 74 -6.64 19.88 9.90
C THR A 74 -5.90 18.71 9.29
N SER A 75 -6.28 17.48 9.65
CA SER A 75 -5.61 16.26 9.22
C SER A 75 -5.55 16.14 7.71
N LEU A 76 -4.38 15.72 7.22
CA LEU A 76 -4.16 15.29 5.85
C LEU A 76 -4.11 13.76 5.86
N ASP A 77 -4.99 13.11 5.10
CA ASP A 77 -5.22 11.68 5.22
C ASP A 77 -4.61 10.87 4.05
N CYS A 78 -4.22 11.55 2.97
CA CYS A 78 -3.62 10.91 1.80
C CYS A 78 -2.62 11.84 1.09
N ILE A 79 -1.54 11.23 0.55
CA ILE A 79 -0.47 11.92 -0.18
C ILE A 79 0.05 11.01 -1.29
N ALA A 80 0.31 11.56 -2.49
CA ALA A 80 0.92 10.81 -3.58
C ALA A 80 1.62 11.71 -4.60
N PHE A 81 2.72 11.22 -5.16
CA PHE A 81 3.38 11.82 -6.32
C PHE A 81 2.73 11.36 -7.64
N SER A 82 2.75 12.23 -8.65
CA SER A 82 2.41 11.85 -10.03
C SER A 82 3.41 10.84 -10.59
N TRP A 83 3.00 10.11 -11.63
CA TRP A 83 3.81 9.06 -12.24
C TRP A 83 5.15 9.56 -12.79
N ASP A 84 5.17 10.79 -13.32
CA ASP A 84 6.36 11.44 -13.84
C ASP A 84 7.17 12.21 -12.78
N GLY A 85 6.65 12.26 -11.53
CA GLY A 85 7.28 12.92 -10.40
C GLY A 85 7.30 14.46 -10.47
N GLN A 86 6.49 15.09 -11.34
CA GLN A 86 6.39 16.55 -11.38
C GLN A 86 5.51 17.10 -10.27
N PHE A 87 4.43 16.37 -9.93
CA PHE A 87 3.40 16.85 -9.02
C PHE A 87 3.34 16.03 -7.74
N LEU A 88 2.96 16.69 -6.65
CA LEU A 88 2.58 16.09 -5.38
C LEU A 88 1.15 16.52 -5.04
N ALA A 89 0.27 15.56 -4.80
CA ALA A 89 -1.09 15.80 -4.35
C ALA A 89 -1.29 15.36 -2.91
N VAL A 90 -2.08 16.14 -2.16
CA VAL A 90 -2.44 15.87 -0.77
C VAL A 90 -3.92 16.14 -0.57
N GLY A 91 -4.61 15.24 0.14
CA GLY A 91 -6.02 15.38 0.49
C GLY A 91 -6.25 15.17 1.99
N GLY A 92 -7.31 15.77 2.51
CA GLY A 92 -7.59 15.69 3.95
C GLY A 92 -9.00 16.06 4.36
N GLN A 93 -9.16 16.27 5.67
CA GLN A 93 -10.46 16.48 6.31
C GLN A 93 -11.03 17.89 6.10
N ASP A 94 -10.23 18.83 5.57
CA ASP A 94 -10.71 20.13 5.12
C ASP A 94 -11.52 20.08 3.81
N GLY A 95 -11.61 18.91 3.19
CA GLY A 95 -12.30 18.69 1.92
C GLY A 95 -11.58 19.30 0.73
N ARG A 96 -10.27 19.48 0.81
CA ARG A 96 -9.45 20.03 -0.26
C ARG A 96 -8.47 19.01 -0.78
N VAL A 97 -8.25 19.05 -2.10
CA VAL A 97 -7.06 18.46 -2.71
C VAL A 97 -6.16 19.62 -3.11
N LYS A 98 -4.96 19.61 -2.57
CA LYS A 98 -3.92 20.56 -2.96
C LYS A 98 -2.89 19.84 -3.83
N VAL A 99 -2.48 20.48 -4.92
CA VAL A 99 -1.51 19.93 -5.86
C VAL A 99 -0.39 20.94 -6.05
N TRP A 100 0.85 20.48 -5.81
CA TRP A 100 2.05 21.29 -5.98
C TRP A 100 2.90 20.79 -7.13
N ARG A 101 3.54 21.75 -7.81
CA ARG A 101 4.81 21.50 -8.50
C ARG A 101 5.91 21.58 -7.44
N TRP A 102 6.10 20.45 -6.75
CA TRP A 102 6.75 20.42 -5.43
C TRP A 102 8.23 20.84 -5.45
N ARG A 103 8.96 20.61 -6.56
CA ARG A 103 10.36 21.05 -6.69
C ARG A 103 10.52 22.57 -6.73
N GLU A 104 9.53 23.25 -7.26
CA GLU A 104 9.44 24.71 -7.34
C GLU A 104 8.76 25.32 -6.11
N ASN A 105 8.25 24.49 -5.21
CA ASN A 105 7.40 24.89 -4.08
C ASN A 105 6.18 25.74 -4.52
N GLU A 106 5.62 25.41 -5.69
CA GLU A 106 4.49 26.12 -6.29
C GLU A 106 3.18 25.36 -6.10
N LEU A 107 2.21 25.94 -5.41
CA LEU A 107 0.85 25.41 -5.33
C LEU A 107 0.11 25.73 -6.63
N ILE A 108 -0.14 24.73 -7.47
CA ILE A 108 -0.74 24.92 -8.80
C ILE A 108 -2.26 24.76 -8.79
N ALA A 109 -2.83 24.00 -7.84
CA ALA A 109 -4.26 23.81 -7.73
C ALA A 109 -4.70 23.60 -6.29
N THR A 110 -5.90 24.11 -5.98
CA THR A 110 -6.68 23.76 -4.78
C THR A 110 -8.07 23.42 -5.25
N LEU A 111 -8.43 22.12 -5.15
CA LEU A 111 -9.73 21.60 -5.57
C LEU A 111 -10.62 21.55 -4.32
N GLU A 112 -11.67 22.37 -4.31
CA GLU A 112 -12.56 22.52 -3.17
C GLU A 112 -13.69 21.51 -3.24
N ASN A 113 -13.85 20.68 -2.21
CA ASN A 113 -14.83 19.61 -2.16
C ASN A 113 -15.63 19.58 -0.83
N ALA A 114 -15.46 20.60 0.01
CA ALA A 114 -16.18 20.69 1.29
C ALA A 114 -17.71 20.55 1.10
N PRO A 115 -18.43 19.86 2.01
CA PRO A 115 -17.96 19.32 3.27
C PRO A 115 -17.42 17.87 3.21
N ALA A 116 -17.24 17.27 2.04
CA ALA A 116 -16.75 15.90 1.94
C ALA A 116 -15.24 15.83 2.16
N TRP A 117 -14.79 14.95 3.03
CA TRP A 117 -13.37 14.69 3.24
C TRP A 117 -12.76 14.02 2.00
N VAL A 118 -11.47 14.23 1.78
CA VAL A 118 -10.68 13.56 0.76
C VAL A 118 -9.73 12.58 1.46
N ASP A 119 -10.17 11.34 1.61
CA ASP A 119 -9.43 10.28 2.29
C ASP A 119 -8.78 9.29 1.31
N LYS A 120 -9.09 9.39 0.03
CA LYS A 120 -8.52 8.58 -1.05
C LYS A 120 -8.12 9.46 -2.21
N LEU A 121 -6.88 9.28 -2.68
CA LEU A 121 -6.40 9.82 -3.94
C LEU A 121 -5.42 8.84 -4.59
N ALA A 122 -5.39 8.86 -5.92
CA ALA A 122 -4.48 8.02 -6.71
C ALA A 122 -4.17 8.70 -8.04
N TRP A 123 -2.89 8.81 -8.37
CA TRP A 123 -2.46 9.24 -9.68
C TRP A 123 -2.53 8.10 -10.69
N SER A 124 -2.91 8.41 -11.92
CA SER A 124 -2.79 7.47 -13.03
C SER A 124 -1.31 7.07 -13.22
N PRO A 125 -1.02 5.78 -13.47
CA PRO A 125 0.37 5.32 -13.66
C PRO A 125 0.95 5.69 -15.03
N THR A 126 0.18 6.32 -15.92
CA THR A 126 0.59 6.61 -17.30
C THR A 126 0.32 8.05 -17.76
N ARG A 127 -0.45 8.83 -16.97
CA ARG A 127 -0.84 10.22 -17.28
C ARG A 127 -0.85 11.05 -16.01
N ASN A 128 -0.81 12.39 -16.15
CA ASN A 128 -0.94 13.31 -15.02
C ASN A 128 -2.42 13.52 -14.62
N GLN A 129 -3.17 12.42 -14.49
CA GLN A 129 -4.56 12.40 -14.05
C GLN A 129 -4.65 11.94 -12.60
N LEU A 130 -5.29 12.75 -11.76
CA LEU A 130 -5.50 12.48 -10.33
C LEU A 130 -6.95 12.13 -10.08
N ALA A 131 -7.21 10.89 -9.63
CA ALA A 131 -8.50 10.48 -9.11
C ALA A 131 -8.55 10.70 -7.59
N PHE A 132 -9.62 11.28 -7.07
CA PHE A 132 -9.80 11.50 -5.63
C PHE A 132 -11.26 11.38 -5.19
N SER A 133 -11.46 10.96 -3.94
CA SER A 133 -12.78 10.73 -3.35
C SER A 133 -13.47 12.04 -2.96
N LEU A 134 -14.79 12.07 -3.16
CA LEU A 134 -15.67 13.16 -2.82
C LEU A 134 -17.00 12.60 -2.30
N GLY A 135 -16.97 12.01 -1.10
CA GLY A 135 -18.11 11.29 -0.55
C GLY A 135 -18.50 10.10 -1.42
N ARG A 136 -19.61 10.22 -2.18
CA ARG A 136 -20.08 9.18 -3.12
C ARG A 136 -19.58 9.36 -4.56
N TYR A 137 -18.76 10.35 -4.81
CA TYR A 137 -18.21 10.62 -6.13
C TYR A 137 -16.70 10.43 -6.13
N VAL A 138 -16.15 10.20 -7.32
CA VAL A 138 -14.74 10.35 -7.62
C VAL A 138 -14.62 11.38 -8.73
N GLN A 139 -13.76 12.36 -8.53
CA GLN A 139 -13.34 13.25 -9.60
C GLN A 139 -12.01 12.82 -10.16
N VAL A 140 -11.86 12.94 -11.48
CA VAL A 140 -10.58 12.81 -12.16
C VAL A 140 -10.19 14.20 -12.65
N TRP A 141 -9.07 14.71 -12.15
CA TRP A 141 -8.50 16.00 -12.51
C TRP A 141 -7.22 15.78 -13.32
N ASP A 142 -7.10 16.51 -14.41
CA ASP A 142 -5.92 16.45 -15.29
C ASP A 142 -5.01 17.63 -15.00
N ALA A 143 -3.75 17.34 -14.61
CA ALA A 143 -2.77 18.36 -14.20
C ALA A 143 -2.19 19.12 -15.40
N ASP A 144 -2.16 18.51 -16.57
CA ASP A 144 -1.60 19.15 -17.78
C ASP A 144 -2.55 20.20 -18.33
N THR A 145 -3.86 19.97 -18.23
CA THR A 145 -4.91 20.91 -18.66
C THR A 145 -5.50 21.75 -17.53
N SER A 146 -5.23 21.39 -16.28
CA SER A 146 -5.80 22.00 -15.06
C SER A 146 -7.33 21.94 -15.01
N ASN A 147 -7.96 20.91 -15.57
CA ASN A 147 -9.42 20.76 -15.63
C ASN A 147 -9.87 19.47 -14.95
N ILE A 148 -11.10 19.48 -14.40
CA ILE A 148 -11.81 18.24 -14.06
C ILE A 148 -12.25 17.58 -15.38
N GLU A 149 -11.75 16.38 -15.62
CA GLU A 149 -12.06 15.59 -16.81
C GLU A 149 -13.42 14.91 -16.68
N VAL A 150 -13.70 14.34 -15.51
CA VAL A 150 -14.94 13.64 -15.23
C VAL A 150 -15.28 13.62 -13.74
N THR A 151 -16.57 13.50 -13.44
CA THR A 151 -17.10 13.19 -12.10
C THR A 151 -17.89 11.89 -12.16
N LEU A 152 -17.36 10.83 -11.55
CA LEU A 152 -17.91 9.50 -11.53
C LEU A 152 -18.79 9.30 -10.30
N ASN A 153 -20.02 8.78 -10.49
CA ASN A 153 -20.96 8.57 -9.41
C ASN A 153 -20.94 7.12 -8.93
N PHE A 154 -20.71 6.92 -7.63
CA PHE A 154 -20.81 5.61 -6.98
C PHE A 154 -22.21 5.35 -6.39
N ASP A 155 -23.22 6.10 -6.83
CA ASP A 155 -24.63 6.02 -6.44
C ASP A 155 -24.88 6.28 -4.93
N ASN A 156 -25.36 5.27 -4.20
CA ASN A 156 -25.84 5.42 -2.83
C ASN A 156 -24.82 5.12 -1.75
N SER A 157 -23.54 5.02 -2.12
CA SER A 157 -22.47 4.64 -1.20
C SER A 157 -21.32 5.63 -1.22
N SER A 158 -20.65 5.77 -0.08
CA SER A 158 -19.34 6.42 -0.05
C SER A 158 -18.31 5.59 -0.80
N VAL A 159 -17.37 6.27 -1.44
CA VAL A 159 -16.18 5.68 -2.03
C VAL A 159 -15.24 5.26 -0.89
N LEU A 160 -14.81 4.00 -0.87
CA LEU A 160 -13.97 3.41 0.16
C LEU A 160 -12.58 2.99 -0.35
N GLY A 161 -12.42 2.91 -1.67
CA GLY A 161 -11.14 2.62 -2.31
C GLY A 161 -11.11 3.12 -3.74
N ILE A 162 -9.93 3.52 -4.19
CA ILE A 162 -9.64 3.96 -5.56
C ILE A 162 -8.31 3.33 -5.95
N ASP A 163 -8.25 2.70 -7.12
CA ASP A 163 -7.00 2.17 -7.65
C ASP A 163 -7.00 2.13 -9.18
N TRP A 164 -5.90 2.52 -9.81
CA TRP A 164 -5.71 2.49 -11.25
C TRP A 164 -5.08 1.16 -11.65
N CYS A 165 -5.58 0.60 -12.75
CA CYS A 165 -4.88 -0.51 -13.41
C CYS A 165 -3.47 -0.05 -13.85
N PRO A 166 -2.41 -0.87 -13.68
CA PRO A 166 -1.03 -0.48 -14.00
C PRO A 166 -0.80 -0.04 -15.46
N ASN A 167 -1.64 -0.49 -16.40
CA ASN A 167 -1.59 -0.04 -17.79
C ASN A 167 -2.32 1.29 -18.05
N GLY A 168 -2.96 1.88 -17.02
CA GLY A 168 -3.71 3.12 -17.11
C GLY A 168 -5.05 3.05 -17.86
N GLN A 169 -5.50 1.86 -18.30
CA GLN A 169 -6.71 1.70 -19.10
C GLN A 169 -7.99 1.62 -18.26
N TYR A 170 -7.89 1.37 -16.97
CA TYR A 170 -9.03 1.19 -16.08
C TYR A 170 -8.82 1.91 -14.74
N LEU A 171 -9.92 2.46 -14.22
CA LEU A 171 -10.01 2.98 -12.86
C LEU A 171 -11.04 2.16 -12.08
N ALA A 172 -10.60 1.49 -11.01
CA ALA A 172 -11.46 0.75 -10.10
C ALA A 172 -11.83 1.63 -8.90
N ILE A 173 -13.12 1.65 -8.55
CA ILE A 173 -13.67 2.36 -7.41
C ILE A 173 -14.47 1.38 -6.56
N ALA A 174 -14.14 1.29 -5.27
CA ALA A 174 -14.77 0.38 -4.32
C ALA A 174 -15.71 1.10 -3.35
N GLY A 175 -16.77 0.41 -2.95
CA GLY A 175 -17.73 0.87 -1.96
C GLY A 175 -18.74 -0.21 -1.59
N TYR A 176 -19.94 0.18 -1.18
CA TYR A 176 -21.01 -0.77 -0.86
C TYR A 176 -21.52 -1.45 -2.13
N GLN A 177 -21.75 -2.76 -2.05
CA GLN A 177 -22.16 -3.65 -3.14
C GLN A 177 -21.07 -3.95 -4.19
N GLY A 178 -19.81 -3.63 -3.92
CA GLY A 178 -18.70 -4.12 -4.73
C GLY A 178 -17.80 -3.05 -5.33
N VAL A 179 -17.29 -3.36 -6.51
CA VAL A 179 -16.32 -2.53 -7.24
C VAL A 179 -16.87 -2.20 -8.61
N LYS A 180 -16.84 -0.93 -8.97
CA LYS A 180 -17.13 -0.42 -10.33
C LYS A 180 -15.81 -0.12 -11.03
N ILE A 181 -15.71 -0.46 -12.30
CA ILE A 181 -14.51 -0.31 -13.13
C ILE A 181 -14.86 0.52 -14.35
N TRP A 182 -14.24 1.67 -14.47
CA TRP A 182 -14.39 2.57 -15.61
C TRP A 182 -13.28 2.40 -16.62
N HIS A 183 -13.61 2.47 -17.91
CA HIS A 183 -12.67 2.53 -19.01
C HIS A 183 -12.17 3.97 -19.18
N THR A 184 -10.87 4.20 -19.10
CA THR A 184 -10.29 5.55 -19.14
C THR A 184 -10.25 6.17 -20.54
N GLN A 185 -10.60 5.38 -21.59
CA GLN A 185 -10.69 5.86 -22.97
C GLN A 185 -12.02 6.57 -23.24
N ASP A 186 -13.10 6.16 -22.57
CA ASP A 186 -14.40 6.82 -22.64
C ASP A 186 -15.09 6.79 -21.28
N TRP A 187 -15.04 7.90 -20.57
CA TRP A 187 -15.67 8.07 -19.25
C TRP A 187 -17.21 8.07 -19.28
N ASN A 188 -17.84 8.14 -20.47
CA ASN A 188 -19.29 8.14 -20.61
C ASN A 188 -19.87 6.72 -20.72
N GLU A 189 -19.04 5.71 -20.92
CA GLU A 189 -19.48 4.31 -20.86
C GLU A 189 -19.90 3.93 -19.44
N ASP A 190 -20.92 3.08 -19.32
CA ASP A 190 -21.31 2.51 -18.04
C ASP A 190 -20.18 1.65 -17.48
N PRO A 191 -19.88 1.74 -16.17
CA PRO A 191 -18.80 0.96 -15.57
C PRO A 191 -19.17 -0.53 -15.51
N ASP A 192 -18.16 -1.38 -15.65
CA ASP A 192 -18.29 -2.79 -15.31
C ASP A 192 -18.43 -2.95 -13.79
N LEU A 193 -19.35 -3.84 -13.37
CA LEU A 193 -19.64 -4.08 -11.95
C LEU A 193 -19.18 -5.47 -11.50
N ILE A 194 -18.27 -5.50 -10.50
CA ILE A 194 -18.02 -6.69 -9.70
C ILE A 194 -18.96 -6.63 -8.49
N ALA A 195 -20.10 -7.35 -8.59
CA ALA A 195 -21.08 -7.36 -7.52
C ALA A 195 -20.61 -8.17 -6.33
N ILE A 196 -20.49 -7.52 -5.15
CA ILE A 196 -20.10 -8.12 -3.88
C ILE A 196 -21.16 -7.77 -2.85
N PRO A 197 -21.73 -8.77 -2.13
CA PRO A 197 -22.83 -8.52 -1.16
C PRO A 197 -22.43 -7.70 0.08
N SER A 198 -21.21 -7.19 0.12
CA SER A 198 -20.63 -6.42 1.23
C SER A 198 -20.00 -5.14 0.73
N ALA A 199 -19.57 -4.26 1.65
CA ALA A 199 -18.75 -3.12 1.30
C ALA A 199 -17.30 -3.56 1.09
N SER A 200 -16.72 -3.18 -0.06
CA SER A 200 -15.30 -3.36 -0.35
C SER A 200 -14.54 -2.14 0.14
N VAL A 201 -13.65 -2.33 1.11
CA VAL A 201 -12.95 -1.26 1.83
C VAL A 201 -11.47 -1.12 1.44
N ALA A 202 -10.96 -2.12 0.75
CA ALA A 202 -9.62 -2.11 0.16
C ALA A 202 -9.70 -2.73 -1.24
N ILE A 203 -8.98 -2.17 -2.19
CA ILE A 203 -8.82 -2.74 -3.54
C ILE A 203 -7.36 -2.66 -3.95
N ALA A 204 -6.93 -3.60 -4.77
CA ALA A 204 -5.59 -3.59 -5.35
C ALA A 204 -5.57 -4.33 -6.68
N TRP A 205 -5.09 -3.67 -7.72
CA TRP A 205 -4.71 -4.32 -8.97
C TRP A 205 -3.41 -5.11 -8.78
N SER A 206 -3.32 -6.28 -9.41
CA SER A 206 -2.01 -6.94 -9.54
C SER A 206 -1.07 -6.11 -10.41
N THR A 207 0.23 -6.20 -10.15
CA THR A 207 1.24 -5.38 -10.83
C THR A 207 1.33 -5.63 -12.33
N ASP A 208 0.87 -6.80 -12.79
CA ASP A 208 0.71 -7.14 -14.21
C ASP A 208 -0.66 -6.74 -14.81
N GLY A 209 -1.56 -6.18 -13.99
CA GLY A 209 -2.91 -5.79 -14.39
C GLY A 209 -3.87 -6.97 -14.67
N LYS A 210 -3.46 -8.20 -14.37
CA LYS A 210 -4.23 -9.41 -14.67
C LYS A 210 -5.35 -9.67 -13.68
N TYR A 211 -5.17 -9.29 -12.42
CA TYR A 211 -6.11 -9.53 -11.33
C TYR A 211 -6.50 -8.23 -10.62
N LEU A 212 -7.75 -8.17 -10.16
CA LEU A 212 -8.23 -7.17 -9.21
C LEU A 212 -8.69 -7.88 -7.93
N ALA A 213 -8.14 -7.49 -6.79
CA ALA A 213 -8.53 -7.98 -5.48
C ALA A 213 -9.37 -6.93 -4.74
N ALA A 214 -10.46 -7.35 -4.10
CA ALA A 214 -11.31 -6.52 -3.26
C ALA A 214 -11.39 -7.12 -1.85
N GLY A 215 -10.98 -6.37 -0.85
CA GLY A 215 -11.05 -6.72 0.57
C GLY A 215 -12.32 -6.16 1.20
N ASN A 216 -13.11 -7.02 1.85
CA ASN A 216 -14.49 -6.75 2.21
C ASN A 216 -14.71 -6.63 3.71
N MET A 217 -15.76 -5.92 4.10
CA MET A 217 -16.21 -5.77 5.48
C MET A 217 -16.71 -7.10 6.10
N ASP A 218 -17.24 -8.00 5.27
CA ASP A 218 -17.74 -9.32 5.67
C ASP A 218 -16.63 -10.37 5.87
N ARG A 219 -15.38 -9.94 5.97
CA ARG A 219 -14.20 -10.78 6.21
C ARG A 219 -13.88 -11.73 5.05
N THR A 220 -14.12 -11.27 3.83
CA THR A 220 -13.78 -12.00 2.61
C THR A 220 -12.84 -11.17 1.74
N ILE A 221 -12.11 -11.85 0.84
CA ILE A 221 -11.44 -11.23 -0.29
C ILE A 221 -12.07 -11.82 -1.55
N THR A 222 -12.42 -10.95 -2.48
CA THR A 222 -12.88 -11.33 -3.81
C THR A 222 -11.77 -11.02 -4.80
N VAL A 223 -11.32 -12.01 -5.58
CA VAL A 223 -10.32 -11.83 -6.64
C VAL A 223 -10.94 -12.17 -7.98
N VAL A 224 -10.77 -11.28 -8.94
CA VAL A 224 -11.29 -11.42 -10.30
C VAL A 224 -10.13 -11.35 -11.30
N GLU A 225 -10.15 -12.27 -12.28
CA GLU A 225 -9.24 -12.22 -13.42
C GLU A 225 -9.81 -11.29 -14.50
N MET A 226 -9.01 -10.32 -14.96
CA MET A 226 -9.42 -9.22 -15.81
C MET A 226 -9.14 -9.43 -17.31
N LEU A 227 -8.73 -10.62 -17.72
CA LEU A 227 -8.30 -10.92 -19.11
C LEU A 227 -9.39 -10.67 -20.17
N ASN A 228 -10.66 -10.64 -19.78
CA ASN A 228 -11.78 -10.38 -20.70
C ASN A 228 -12.91 -9.66 -19.96
N LEU A 229 -12.86 -8.34 -19.87
CA LEU A 229 -13.95 -7.53 -19.29
C LEU A 229 -15.31 -7.78 -19.98
N THR A 230 -15.31 -8.06 -21.30
CA THR A 230 -16.52 -8.46 -22.05
C THR A 230 -17.14 -9.77 -21.56
N SER A 231 -16.44 -10.55 -20.74
CA SER A 231 -16.91 -11.82 -20.18
C SER A 231 -17.00 -11.82 -18.64
N LEU A 232 -16.94 -10.66 -17.96
CA LEU A 232 -17.16 -10.60 -16.50
C LEU A 232 -18.47 -11.25 -16.08
N GLN A 233 -19.49 -11.27 -16.95
CA GLN A 233 -20.75 -12.00 -16.73
C GLN A 233 -20.58 -13.53 -16.63
N ASN A 234 -19.47 -14.07 -17.11
CA ASN A 234 -19.14 -15.50 -17.11
C ASN A 234 -17.90 -15.86 -16.25
N SER A 235 -17.21 -14.89 -15.66
CA SER A 235 -16.08 -15.15 -14.77
C SER A 235 -16.59 -15.38 -13.33
N TYR A 236 -16.24 -16.53 -12.76
CA TYR A 236 -16.52 -16.79 -11.34
C TYR A 236 -15.38 -16.22 -10.50
N PRO A 237 -15.63 -15.22 -9.64
CA PRO A 237 -14.60 -14.68 -8.77
C PRO A 237 -14.18 -15.72 -7.73
N TRP A 238 -12.89 -15.76 -7.40
CA TRP A 238 -12.42 -16.48 -6.22
C TRP A 238 -12.81 -15.70 -4.97
N VAL A 239 -13.40 -16.40 -3.99
CA VAL A 239 -13.79 -15.81 -2.71
C VAL A 239 -13.03 -16.49 -1.60
N MET A 240 -12.07 -15.76 -1.03
CA MET A 240 -11.21 -16.21 0.07
C MET A 240 -11.87 -15.87 1.40
N ARG A 241 -11.85 -16.81 2.37
CA ARG A 241 -12.55 -16.72 3.64
C ARG A 241 -11.64 -17.11 4.82
N GLY A 242 -12.12 -16.91 6.05
CA GLY A 242 -11.42 -17.36 7.25
C GLY A 242 -10.71 -16.25 8.01
N PHE A 243 -10.98 -14.99 7.71
CA PHE A 243 -10.39 -13.85 8.40
C PHE A 243 -11.14 -13.52 9.71
N PRO A 244 -10.42 -13.09 10.77
CA PRO A 244 -11.02 -12.74 12.06
C PRO A 244 -11.82 -11.42 12.02
N GLY A 245 -11.48 -10.52 11.10
CA GLY A 245 -12.09 -9.20 10.93
C GLY A 245 -12.14 -8.75 9.48
N LYS A 246 -12.60 -7.51 9.25
CA LYS A 246 -12.59 -6.91 7.92
C LYS A 246 -11.19 -6.91 7.35
N ILE A 247 -11.10 -6.98 6.03
CA ILE A 247 -9.82 -6.83 5.32
C ILE A 247 -9.45 -5.34 5.32
N ARG A 248 -8.26 -5.02 5.82
CA ARG A 248 -7.79 -3.63 5.94
C ARG A 248 -6.94 -3.20 4.77
N HIS A 249 -5.99 -4.04 4.39
CA HIS A 249 -5.01 -3.75 3.34
C HIS A 249 -4.83 -4.95 2.43
N LEU A 250 -4.55 -4.66 1.18
CA LEU A 250 -4.17 -5.61 0.14
C LEU A 250 -2.89 -5.12 -0.52
N ALA A 251 -1.99 -6.03 -0.86
CA ALA A 251 -0.78 -5.73 -1.61
C ALA A 251 -0.40 -6.91 -2.49
N TRP A 252 -0.07 -6.64 -3.76
CA TRP A 252 0.48 -7.63 -4.68
C TRP A 252 2.00 -7.55 -4.72
N SER A 253 2.67 -8.69 -4.89
CA SER A 253 4.11 -8.68 -5.17
C SER A 253 4.38 -8.17 -6.58
N ASP A 254 5.54 -7.57 -6.75
CA ASP A 254 6.02 -7.11 -8.06
C ASP A 254 6.84 -8.18 -8.79
N ALA A 255 7.34 -9.15 -8.06
CA ALA A 255 8.02 -10.31 -8.63
C ALA A 255 7.16 -11.57 -8.50
N GLN A 256 7.30 -12.44 -9.48
CA GLN A 256 6.69 -13.76 -9.49
C GLN A 256 7.47 -14.74 -8.61
N THR A 257 6.78 -15.75 -8.13
CA THR A 257 7.37 -16.89 -7.41
C THR A 257 7.98 -17.91 -8.38
N GLN A 258 8.47 -19.03 -7.84
CA GLN A 258 8.94 -20.14 -8.66
C GLN A 258 7.80 -20.86 -9.42
N LEU A 259 6.55 -20.61 -9.03
CA LEU A 259 5.34 -21.10 -9.70
C LEU A 259 4.83 -20.13 -10.78
N ASP A 260 5.63 -19.13 -11.14
CA ASP A 260 5.27 -18.07 -12.10
C ASP A 260 4.02 -17.26 -11.69
N ALA A 261 3.73 -17.22 -10.39
CA ALA A 261 2.57 -16.57 -9.79
C ALA A 261 2.96 -15.35 -8.94
N LEU A 262 2.12 -14.33 -8.95
CA LEU A 262 2.23 -13.20 -8.01
C LEU A 262 1.68 -13.61 -6.64
N LEU A 263 2.22 -13.00 -5.58
CA LEU A 263 1.69 -13.13 -4.23
C LEU A 263 0.70 -12.01 -3.94
N LEU A 264 -0.44 -12.35 -3.34
CA LEU A 264 -1.37 -11.40 -2.74
C LEU A 264 -1.24 -11.45 -1.22
N ALA A 265 -0.81 -10.36 -0.59
CA ALA A 265 -0.85 -10.21 0.85
C ALA A 265 -2.11 -9.45 1.29
N SER A 266 -2.68 -9.85 2.40
CA SER A 266 -3.86 -9.21 3.00
C SER A 266 -3.68 -9.10 4.52
N SER A 267 -4.15 -8.01 5.12
CA SER A 267 -4.15 -7.82 6.57
C SER A 267 -5.57 -7.76 7.14
N SER A 268 -5.75 -8.37 8.32
CA SER A 268 -6.97 -8.32 9.09
C SER A 268 -6.63 -8.39 10.57
N ILE A 269 -6.92 -7.34 11.35
CA ILE A 269 -6.50 -7.18 12.75
C ILE A 269 -4.95 -7.33 12.84
N GLU A 270 -4.42 -8.25 13.64
CA GLU A 270 -2.98 -8.52 13.82
C GLU A 270 -2.40 -9.53 12.83
N GLY A 271 -3.25 -10.20 12.06
CA GLY A 271 -2.86 -11.27 11.13
C GLY A 271 -2.63 -10.78 9.69
N ILE A 272 -1.66 -11.39 9.04
CA ILE A 272 -1.41 -11.22 7.60
C ILE A 272 -1.54 -12.58 6.96
N VAL A 273 -2.30 -12.66 5.88
CA VAL A 273 -2.39 -13.87 5.06
C VAL A 273 -1.81 -13.58 3.70
N VAL A 274 -0.88 -14.43 3.27
CA VAL A 274 -0.31 -14.38 1.91
C VAL A 274 -0.87 -15.51 1.10
N TRP A 275 -1.35 -15.19 -0.08
CA TRP A 275 -1.99 -16.06 -1.04
C TRP A 275 -1.09 -16.22 -2.26
N GLU A 276 -1.01 -17.44 -2.77
CA GLU A 276 -0.30 -17.79 -3.99
C GLU A 276 -1.23 -18.66 -4.84
N GLN A 277 -1.37 -18.35 -6.13
CA GLN A 277 -2.22 -19.16 -7.00
C GLN A 277 -1.61 -20.55 -7.15
N ALA A 278 -2.42 -21.60 -7.02
CA ALA A 278 -2.00 -22.99 -7.20
C ALA A 278 -1.67 -23.30 -8.66
N ASP A 279 -0.72 -24.22 -8.87
CA ASP A 279 -0.14 -24.58 -10.20
C ASP A 279 -1.19 -25.09 -11.20
N ASP A 280 -2.31 -25.58 -10.74
CA ASP A 280 -3.38 -26.18 -11.55
C ASP A 280 -4.57 -25.24 -11.82
N ASN A 281 -4.47 -23.96 -11.47
CA ASN A 281 -5.55 -22.97 -11.52
C ASN A 281 -6.81 -23.35 -10.71
N LEU A 282 -6.73 -24.35 -9.82
CA LEU A 282 -7.86 -24.82 -9.02
C LEU A 282 -8.15 -23.94 -7.81
N GLY A 283 -7.29 -22.97 -7.51
CA GLY A 283 -7.51 -22.08 -6.37
C GLY A 283 -6.27 -21.32 -5.91
N TRP A 284 -6.31 -20.92 -4.64
CA TRP A 284 -5.27 -20.15 -4.01
C TRP A 284 -4.82 -20.81 -2.69
N ASP A 285 -3.53 -21.05 -2.58
CA ASP A 285 -2.90 -21.50 -1.34
C ASP A 285 -2.68 -20.32 -0.40
N SER A 286 -2.97 -20.52 0.88
CA SER A 286 -2.84 -19.48 1.90
C SER A 286 -1.76 -19.80 2.92
N ARG A 287 -1.12 -18.76 3.43
CA ARG A 287 -0.14 -18.82 4.53
C ARG A 287 -0.39 -17.71 5.53
N LEU A 288 -0.56 -18.07 6.79
CA LEU A 288 -0.68 -17.10 7.87
C LEU A 288 0.71 -16.67 8.35
N LEU A 289 0.93 -15.37 8.36
CA LEU A 289 2.10 -14.75 8.98
C LEU A 289 1.66 -14.17 10.33
N HIS A 290 2.20 -14.73 11.40
CA HIS A 290 1.82 -14.35 12.76
C HIS A 290 3.06 -13.92 13.55
N LYS A 291 3.15 -12.64 13.84
CA LYS A 291 4.22 -12.03 14.66
C LYS A 291 3.74 -10.79 15.38
N HIS A 292 2.95 -9.94 14.70
CA HIS A 292 2.43 -8.72 15.31
C HIS A 292 1.49 -9.03 16.48
N THR A 293 1.50 -8.17 17.48
CA THR A 293 0.61 -8.18 18.65
C THR A 293 -0.35 -6.99 18.66
N GLY A 294 -0.17 -6.05 17.74
CA GLY A 294 -1.04 -4.91 17.48
C GLY A 294 -1.65 -4.98 16.09
N VAL A 295 -2.61 -4.10 15.82
CA VAL A 295 -3.28 -4.04 14.52
C VAL A 295 -2.28 -3.69 13.43
N VAL A 296 -2.28 -4.46 12.34
CA VAL A 296 -1.45 -4.17 11.16
C VAL A 296 -2.03 -2.97 10.43
N GLN A 297 -1.25 -1.89 10.36
CA GLN A 297 -1.66 -0.61 9.78
C GLN A 297 -1.20 -0.40 8.34
N ALA A 298 -0.19 -1.14 7.90
CA ALA A 298 0.24 -1.10 6.51
C ALA A 298 1.00 -2.38 6.11
N ILE A 299 0.86 -2.76 4.85
CA ILE A 299 1.63 -3.85 4.21
C ILE A 299 2.05 -3.39 2.81
N ALA A 300 3.26 -3.73 2.38
CA ALA A 300 3.72 -3.50 1.02
C ALA A 300 4.84 -4.47 0.65
N PHE A 301 4.85 -4.92 -0.60
CA PHE A 301 5.99 -5.66 -1.13
C PHE A 301 7.10 -4.71 -1.58
N GLN A 302 8.34 -5.14 -1.39
CA GLN A 302 9.50 -4.45 -1.95
C GLN A 302 9.46 -4.51 -3.47
N PRO A 303 9.64 -3.37 -4.18
CA PRO A 303 9.70 -3.35 -5.64
C PRO A 303 10.70 -4.36 -6.20
N GLY A 304 10.29 -5.08 -7.25
CA GLY A 304 11.09 -6.11 -7.93
C GLY A 304 11.34 -7.37 -7.09
N SER A 305 10.57 -7.62 -5.99
CA SER A 305 10.80 -8.78 -5.15
C SER A 305 9.53 -9.35 -4.50
N CYS A 306 9.66 -10.52 -3.87
CA CYS A 306 8.64 -11.10 -2.99
C CYS A 306 8.92 -10.85 -1.50
N LEU A 307 9.74 -9.84 -1.15
CA LEU A 307 9.95 -9.44 0.23
C LEU A 307 8.78 -8.54 0.67
N LEU A 308 7.98 -9.02 1.62
CA LEU A 308 6.86 -8.26 2.18
C LEU A 308 7.32 -7.50 3.42
N ALA A 309 6.90 -6.25 3.56
CA ALA A 309 6.98 -5.47 4.79
C ALA A 309 5.61 -5.31 5.41
N SER A 310 5.54 -5.29 6.74
CA SER A 310 4.33 -4.99 7.50
C SER A 310 4.66 -4.11 8.70
N ALA A 311 3.85 -3.09 8.92
CA ALA A 311 3.94 -2.15 10.04
C ALA A 311 2.68 -2.25 10.90
N ALA A 312 2.83 -2.23 12.23
CA ALA A 312 1.71 -2.41 13.15
C ALA A 312 1.80 -1.48 14.39
N GLU A 313 0.70 -1.42 15.12
CA GLU A 313 0.56 -0.65 16.37
C GLU A 313 1.48 -1.13 17.50
N ASP A 314 2.10 -2.30 17.37
CA ASP A 314 3.11 -2.80 18.30
C ASP A 314 4.49 -2.11 18.14
N GLY A 315 4.62 -1.17 17.19
CA GLY A 315 5.84 -0.43 16.91
C GLY A 315 6.86 -1.21 16.07
N TRP A 316 6.50 -2.40 15.60
CA TRP A 316 7.40 -3.21 14.78
C TRP A 316 7.11 -3.05 13.30
N LEU A 317 8.19 -2.98 12.50
CA LEU A 317 8.16 -3.22 11.08
C LEU A 317 8.80 -4.59 10.83
N CYS A 318 8.00 -5.54 10.35
CA CYS A 318 8.44 -6.91 10.08
C CYS A 318 8.70 -7.10 8.58
N LEU A 319 9.83 -7.74 8.25
CA LEU A 319 10.18 -8.13 6.89
C LEU A 319 10.01 -9.64 6.73
N TRP A 320 9.30 -10.06 5.67
CA TRP A 320 8.94 -11.46 5.42
C TRP A 320 9.51 -11.93 4.10
N HIS A 321 10.53 -12.81 4.16
CA HIS A 321 11.15 -13.37 2.98
C HIS A 321 10.16 -14.25 2.20
N LYS A 322 9.96 -13.94 0.92
CA LYS A 322 9.01 -14.62 0.01
C LYS A 322 7.59 -14.72 0.58
N GLY A 323 7.15 -13.75 1.39
CA GLY A 323 5.86 -13.81 2.06
C GLY A 323 5.66 -15.07 2.93
N LYS A 324 6.73 -15.69 3.45
CA LYS A 324 6.68 -16.96 4.20
C LYS A 324 7.36 -16.88 5.57
N HIS A 325 8.57 -16.41 5.60
CA HIS A 325 9.44 -16.50 6.76
C HIS A 325 9.81 -15.11 7.27
N LEU A 326 9.69 -14.89 8.57
CA LEU A 326 10.19 -13.67 9.19
C LEU A 326 11.71 -13.58 8.95
N ALA A 327 12.12 -12.55 8.21
CA ALA A 327 13.51 -12.30 7.86
C ALA A 327 14.16 -11.34 8.85
N GLN A 328 13.44 -10.28 9.25
CA GLN A 328 13.95 -9.26 10.16
C GLN A 328 12.79 -8.53 10.85
N ILE A 329 13.03 -8.05 12.07
CA ILE A 329 12.21 -7.09 12.79
C ILE A 329 13.00 -5.81 12.92
N LEU A 330 12.38 -4.70 12.54
CA LEU A 330 12.90 -3.34 12.69
C LEU A 330 12.10 -2.69 13.83
N ASP A 331 12.64 -2.73 15.04
CA ASP A 331 11.96 -2.41 16.31
C ASP A 331 12.36 -1.06 16.90
N HIS A 332 12.75 -0.11 16.04
CA HIS A 332 13.31 1.17 16.47
C HIS A 332 12.25 2.23 16.81
N ALA A 333 10.97 2.01 16.50
CA ALA A 333 9.91 2.95 16.81
C ALA A 333 9.60 2.97 18.32
N LYS A 334 9.28 4.16 18.86
CA LYS A 334 8.90 4.34 20.26
C LYS A 334 7.39 4.15 20.49
N SER A 335 6.61 4.27 19.43
CA SER A 335 5.14 4.10 19.45
C SER A 335 4.69 3.24 18.28
N GLY A 336 3.37 2.97 18.19
CA GLY A 336 2.78 2.22 17.08
C GLY A 336 3.08 2.86 15.72
N LEU A 337 3.34 2.02 14.72
CA LEU A 337 3.50 2.47 13.34
C LEU A 337 2.14 2.67 12.68
N SER A 338 2.01 3.71 11.87
CA SER A 338 0.77 4.11 11.18
C SER A 338 0.78 3.83 9.67
N CYS A 339 1.94 3.98 9.04
CA CYS A 339 2.10 3.82 7.60
C CYS A 339 3.51 3.32 7.25
N LEU A 340 3.69 2.82 6.03
CA LEU A 340 4.98 2.46 5.48
C LEU A 340 5.03 2.71 3.98
N ALA A 341 6.23 2.95 3.43
CA ALA A 341 6.47 3.02 1.99
C ALA A 341 7.86 2.51 1.63
N TRP A 342 7.93 1.69 0.60
CA TRP A 342 9.19 1.29 -0.02
C TRP A 342 9.71 2.38 -0.95
N HIS A 343 11.00 2.62 -0.91
CA HIS A 343 11.71 3.37 -1.95
C HIS A 343 11.54 2.67 -3.31
N PRO A 344 11.33 3.40 -4.43
CA PRO A 344 11.02 2.79 -5.73
C PRO A 344 12.00 1.74 -6.22
N GLN A 345 13.28 1.84 -5.85
CA GLN A 345 14.28 0.82 -6.18
C GLN A 345 14.51 -0.21 -5.06
N GLY A 346 13.65 -0.25 -4.03
CA GLY A 346 13.74 -1.22 -2.94
C GLY A 346 14.98 -1.11 -2.04
N ARG A 347 15.70 0.03 -2.06
CA ARG A 347 16.94 0.22 -1.27
C ARG A 347 16.68 0.68 0.16
N GLN A 348 15.54 1.34 0.36
CA GLN A 348 15.12 1.89 1.65
C GLN A 348 13.66 1.54 1.91
N ILE A 349 13.28 1.58 3.17
CA ILE A 349 11.90 1.53 3.62
C ILE A 349 11.70 2.62 4.66
N ALA A 350 10.59 3.35 4.55
CA ALA A 350 10.19 4.36 5.51
C ALA A 350 8.92 3.93 6.24
N ALA A 351 8.78 4.34 7.50
CA ALA A 351 7.56 4.19 8.26
C ALA A 351 7.33 5.42 9.13
N GLY A 352 6.04 5.82 9.21
CA GLY A 352 5.56 6.83 10.13
C GLY A 352 4.96 6.21 11.38
N SER A 353 4.94 6.95 12.49
CA SER A 353 4.38 6.49 13.75
C SER A 353 3.21 7.33 14.25
N GLN A 354 2.50 6.80 15.24
CA GLN A 354 1.36 7.45 15.89
C GLN A 354 1.75 8.67 16.75
N GLU A 355 3.04 8.80 17.09
CA GLU A 355 3.58 9.95 17.84
C GLU A 355 4.49 10.84 16.96
N GLY A 356 4.29 10.82 15.65
CA GLY A 356 4.96 11.72 14.72
C GLY A 356 6.37 11.30 14.33
N GLU A 357 6.91 10.15 14.78
CA GLU A 357 8.23 9.72 14.33
C GLU A 357 8.19 9.29 12.84
N LEU A 358 9.19 9.70 12.10
CA LEU A 358 9.52 9.16 10.78
C LEU A 358 10.85 8.40 10.89
N LEU A 359 10.83 7.16 10.45
CA LEU A 359 11.96 6.25 10.48
C LEU A 359 12.28 5.76 9.07
N ILE A 360 13.56 5.78 8.69
CA ILE A 360 14.02 5.31 7.39
C ILE A 360 15.13 4.28 7.62
N TRP A 361 14.96 3.09 7.09
CA TRP A 361 15.98 2.05 7.08
C TRP A 361 16.53 1.87 5.68
N SER A 362 17.84 1.68 5.60
CA SER A 362 18.54 1.41 4.34
C SER A 362 19.10 -0.01 4.34
N LYS A 363 19.17 -0.59 3.15
CA LYS A 363 19.83 -1.88 2.96
C LYS A 363 21.28 -1.80 3.44
N ALA A 364 21.66 -2.70 4.33
CA ALA A 364 23.02 -2.76 4.87
C ALA A 364 24.04 -2.95 3.74
N THR A 365 24.98 -2.03 3.63
CA THR A 365 26.18 -2.24 2.81
C THR A 365 27.09 -3.17 3.58
N ARG A 366 27.31 -4.41 3.10
CA ARG A 366 28.36 -5.25 3.63
C ARG A 366 29.68 -4.50 3.45
N GLY A 367 30.29 -4.05 4.55
CA GLY A 367 31.66 -3.55 4.50
C GLY A 367 32.54 -4.65 3.91
N GLU A 368 33.28 -4.36 2.86
CA GLU A 368 34.40 -5.19 2.43
C GLU A 368 35.32 -5.32 3.65
N GLY A 369 35.28 -6.51 4.26
CA GLY A 369 36.09 -6.79 5.44
C GLY A 369 37.56 -6.52 5.10
N PHE A 370 38.18 -5.66 5.88
CA PHE A 370 39.63 -5.49 5.86
C PHE A 370 40.28 -6.87 6.01
N GLY A 371 40.87 -7.36 4.92
CA GLY A 371 41.62 -8.59 4.91
C GLY A 371 42.66 -8.56 6.03
N ARG A 372 42.62 -9.56 6.91
CA ARG A 372 43.71 -9.83 7.84
C ARG A 372 45.00 -10.04 7.02
N ARG A 373 45.97 -9.17 7.24
CA ARG A 373 47.36 -9.48 6.97
C ARG A 373 47.89 -10.38 8.08
#